data_64df1a02da44cc70689a3f5af0f2ba22
#
_entry.id   64df1a02da44cc70689a3f5af0f2ba22
#
_cell.length_a   1.000
_cell.length_b   1.000
_cell.length_c   1.000
_cell.angle_alpha   90.00
_cell.angle_beta   90.00
_cell.angle_gamma   90.00
#
_symmetry.space_group_name_H-M   'P 1'
#
loop_
_entity.id
_entity.type
_entity.pdbx_description
1 polymer ?
#
loop_
_entity_poly.entity_id
_entity_poly.type
_entity_poly.pdbx_seq_one_letter_code
_entity_poly.pdbx_strand_id
1 'polypeptide(L)'
;MTSECLKLTSYFGERHRHGDKDGGRFAADALLELYGRHEIAASILLRGTEGFGLKHRLRTDVSLTLSEDLPLIAIAVDRRPRIEAVLPEVLQLTDSGLLTLERARLISGEAGPVPLPGDLGPADLPEATKLTIYLGRQERVYRVPAFVAVCDLLHRRGVDGATALLGVDGTAHGERERARFFSRNADVPMMVTAVGSGARIGAVLPELGALLQRPLLTLERVRICKRDGQLLDRPDVLPGVDEHGLALWGKLMVYTSEAARHDGQPIHRAIVRRLRRTGLSGATTQRGIWGFHGDHAPHGDRLLQLGRHVPAVTIVIDSPERIAAAFDVIDELTREHGLVTSETIPALHAASGGRRRGGLRLAGHHLGGRGAGGGA
;
A
#
# COMPACT_ATOMS: atom_id res chain seq x y z
N MET A 1 10.81 16.16 9.86
CA MET A 1 12.05 15.37 9.81
C MET A 1 11.89 14.27 8.78
N THR A 2 12.92 14.02 7.98
CA THR A 2 12.96 12.87 7.05
C THR A 2 13.84 11.79 7.66
N SER A 3 13.35 10.55 7.66
CA SER A 3 14.11 9.41 8.19
C SER A 3 13.85 8.15 7.37
N GLU A 4 14.83 7.26 7.33
CA GLU A 4 14.61 5.91 6.83
C GLU A 4 13.62 5.18 7.72
N CYS A 5 12.68 4.46 7.11
CA CYS A 5 11.68 3.69 7.80
C CYS A 5 11.45 2.33 7.14
N LEU A 6 10.77 1.47 7.86
CA LEU A 6 10.22 0.23 7.32
C LEU A 6 8.70 0.32 7.26
N LYS A 7 8.16 -0.24 6.22
CA LYS A 7 6.74 -0.53 6.08
C LYS A 7 6.54 -2.03 6.20
N LEU A 8 5.86 -2.44 7.24
CA LEU A 8 5.42 -3.80 7.49
C LEU A 8 3.98 -3.93 7.00
N THR A 9 3.73 -4.86 6.09
CA THR A 9 2.38 -5.13 5.59
C THR A 9 2.01 -6.57 5.82
N SER A 10 0.85 -6.79 6.43
CA SER A 10 0.28 -8.12 6.73
C SER A 10 -0.97 -8.35 5.90
N TYR A 11 -1.04 -9.43 5.13
CA TYR A 11 -2.18 -9.84 4.31
C TYR A 11 -2.77 -11.13 4.87
N PHE A 12 -4.03 -11.09 5.31
CA PHE A 12 -4.71 -12.23 5.93
C PHE A 12 -6.23 -12.17 5.71
N GLY A 13 -6.96 -13.19 6.11
CA GLY A 13 -8.43 -13.19 6.04
C GLY A 13 -9.06 -12.49 7.24
N GLU A 14 -10.23 -11.88 7.06
CA GLU A 14 -10.98 -11.16 8.10
C GLU A 14 -11.30 -12.06 9.31
N ARG A 15 -11.47 -13.35 9.07
CA ARG A 15 -11.77 -14.35 10.12
C ARG A 15 -10.55 -15.00 10.73
N HIS A 16 -9.36 -14.53 10.35
CA HIS A 16 -8.13 -15.09 10.94
C HIS A 16 -8.09 -14.83 12.45
N ARG A 17 -7.93 -15.90 13.23
CA ARG A 17 -7.84 -15.85 14.69
C ARG A 17 -6.49 -16.38 15.13
N HIS A 18 -5.97 -15.76 16.17
CA HIS A 18 -4.76 -16.20 16.88
C HIS A 18 -5.17 -16.78 18.25
N GLY A 19 -4.53 -17.87 18.67
CA GLY A 19 -4.83 -18.60 19.92
C GLY A 19 -5.71 -19.83 19.72
N ASP A 20 -6.22 -20.40 20.82
CA ASP A 20 -7.02 -21.63 20.79
C ASP A 20 -8.27 -21.54 19.92
N LYS A 21 -8.59 -22.64 19.23
CA LYS A 21 -9.64 -22.72 18.20
C LYS A 21 -11.02 -22.29 18.66
N ASP A 22 -11.32 -22.37 19.97
CA ASP A 22 -12.65 -22.13 20.52
C ASP A 22 -12.84 -20.74 21.18
N GLY A 23 -11.79 -19.90 21.24
CA GLY A 23 -11.85 -18.59 21.90
C GLY A 23 -10.81 -17.57 21.40
N GLY A 24 -10.05 -17.91 20.37
CA GLY A 24 -8.96 -17.07 19.87
C GLY A 24 -9.42 -15.68 19.44
N ARG A 25 -8.57 -14.68 19.67
CA ARG A 25 -8.79 -13.28 19.30
C ARG A 25 -8.60 -13.10 17.79
N PHE A 26 -9.34 -12.16 17.16
CA PHE A 26 -9.09 -11.79 15.78
C PHE A 26 -7.68 -11.21 15.61
N ALA A 27 -6.94 -11.72 14.62
CA ALA A 27 -5.57 -11.27 14.33
C ALA A 27 -5.51 -9.77 14.02
N ALA A 28 -6.53 -9.23 13.34
CA ALA A 28 -6.66 -7.81 13.07
C ALA A 28 -6.63 -6.97 14.36
N ASP A 29 -7.49 -7.31 15.33
CA ASP A 29 -7.57 -6.59 16.62
C ASP A 29 -6.25 -6.71 17.41
N ALA A 30 -5.66 -7.92 17.41
CA ALA A 30 -4.40 -8.17 18.12
C ALA A 30 -3.22 -7.38 17.52
N LEU A 31 -3.13 -7.33 16.19
CA LEU A 31 -2.11 -6.54 15.50
C LEU A 31 -2.23 -5.05 15.78
N LEU A 32 -3.43 -4.49 15.69
CA LEU A 32 -3.62 -3.06 15.91
C LEU A 32 -3.40 -2.67 17.39
N GLU A 33 -3.74 -3.55 18.33
CA GLU A 33 -3.40 -3.33 19.72
C GLU A 33 -1.89 -3.39 19.96
N LEU A 34 -1.20 -4.33 19.31
CA LEU A 34 0.26 -4.39 19.33
C LEU A 34 0.86 -3.08 18.82
N TYR A 35 0.41 -2.59 17.66
CA TYR A 35 0.89 -1.35 17.08
C TYR A 35 0.59 -0.14 17.97
N GLY A 36 -0.58 -0.10 18.60
CA GLY A 36 -0.94 0.96 19.57
C GLY A 36 -0.08 0.92 20.82
N ARG A 37 0.18 -0.28 21.40
CA ARG A 37 1.06 -0.42 22.59
C ARG A 37 2.51 0.02 22.31
N HIS A 38 2.98 -0.19 21.10
CA HIS A 38 4.32 0.22 20.67
C HIS A 38 4.34 1.62 20.06
N GLU A 39 3.22 2.36 20.11
CA GLU A 39 3.09 3.73 19.59
C GLU A 39 3.67 3.85 18.16
N ILE A 40 3.34 2.88 17.28
CA ILE A 40 3.78 2.90 15.88
C ILE A 40 3.26 4.16 15.20
N ALA A 41 4.16 4.88 14.53
CA ALA A 41 3.90 6.21 13.98
C ALA A 41 2.66 6.26 13.06
N ALA A 42 2.48 5.26 12.21
CA ALA A 42 1.26 5.07 11.44
C ALA A 42 0.93 3.60 11.33
N SER A 43 -0.34 3.24 11.56
CA SER A 43 -0.87 1.95 11.15
C SER A 43 -2.27 2.11 10.57
N ILE A 44 -2.63 1.27 9.60
CA ILE A 44 -3.95 1.27 9.00
C ILE A 44 -4.36 -0.16 8.65
N LEU A 45 -5.59 -0.49 8.98
CA LEU A 45 -6.24 -1.72 8.55
C LEU A 45 -7.19 -1.41 7.40
N LEU A 46 -6.93 -2.00 6.26
CA LEU A 46 -7.73 -1.86 5.05
C LEU A 46 -8.47 -3.16 4.76
N ARG A 47 -9.69 -3.06 4.25
CA ARG A 47 -10.50 -4.20 3.82
C ARG A 47 -10.49 -4.30 2.31
N GLY A 48 -10.13 -5.48 1.80
CA GLY A 48 -10.24 -5.78 0.37
C GLY A 48 -11.68 -6.13 -0.02
N THR A 49 -12.00 -5.90 -1.28
CA THR A 49 -13.31 -6.26 -1.87
C THR A 49 -13.28 -7.61 -2.57
N GLU A 50 -12.11 -8.02 -3.03
CA GLU A 50 -11.89 -9.30 -3.69
C GLU A 50 -10.44 -9.74 -3.52
N GLY A 51 -10.19 -11.04 -3.53
CA GLY A 51 -8.84 -11.57 -3.50
C GLY A 51 -8.77 -13.08 -3.34
N PHE A 52 -7.56 -13.60 -3.44
CA PHE A 52 -7.22 -14.98 -3.10
C PHE A 52 -5.82 -15.02 -2.50
N GLY A 53 -5.54 -16.03 -1.70
CA GLY A 53 -4.23 -16.29 -1.12
C GLY A 53 -3.73 -17.68 -1.50
N LEU A 54 -2.74 -18.18 -0.77
CA LEU A 54 -2.06 -19.47 -1.00
C LEU A 54 -3.00 -20.68 -1.16
N LYS A 55 -4.21 -20.64 -0.62
CA LYS A 55 -5.23 -21.69 -0.78
C LYS A 55 -6.04 -21.53 -2.08
N HIS A 56 -5.76 -20.57 -2.92
CA HIS A 56 -6.46 -20.26 -4.19
C HIS A 56 -7.99 -20.17 -4.09
N ARG A 57 -8.54 -19.93 -2.89
CA ARG A 57 -9.97 -19.67 -2.69
C ARG A 57 -10.26 -18.23 -3.00
N LEU A 58 -11.12 -17.98 -3.99
CA LEU A 58 -11.59 -16.63 -4.29
C LEU A 58 -12.50 -16.16 -3.15
N ARG A 59 -12.28 -14.95 -2.66
CA ARG A 59 -13.08 -14.24 -1.69
C ARG A 59 -13.58 -12.96 -2.37
N THR A 60 -14.84 -12.63 -2.25
CA THR A 60 -15.46 -11.48 -2.94
C THR A 60 -16.62 -10.93 -2.14
N ASP A 61 -16.81 -9.62 -2.20
CA ASP A 61 -17.95 -8.93 -1.56
C ASP A 61 -19.28 -9.06 -2.31
N VAL A 62 -19.30 -9.76 -3.44
CA VAL A 62 -20.50 -9.92 -4.29
C VAL A 62 -21.39 -11.08 -3.84
N SER A 63 -20.86 -12.05 -3.13
CA SER A 63 -21.62 -13.17 -2.64
C SER A 63 -22.48 -12.73 -1.45
N LEU A 64 -23.77 -13.00 -1.51
CA LEU A 64 -24.74 -12.67 -0.45
C LEU A 64 -24.64 -13.63 0.76
N THR A 65 -23.64 -14.50 0.81
CA THR A 65 -23.45 -15.39 1.95
C THR A 65 -22.77 -14.64 3.10
N LEU A 66 -23.40 -14.60 4.26
CA LEU A 66 -22.90 -14.03 5.53
C LEU A 66 -21.56 -14.62 6.02
N SER A 67 -20.95 -15.54 5.23
CA SER A 67 -19.78 -16.32 5.63
C SER A 67 -18.50 -15.95 4.89
N GLU A 68 -18.43 -14.81 4.21
CA GLU A 68 -17.22 -14.45 3.46
C GLU A 68 -16.11 -13.91 4.36
N ASP A 69 -14.92 -14.46 4.15
CA ASP A 69 -13.70 -14.13 4.82
C ASP A 69 -12.89 -13.21 3.89
N LEU A 70 -13.27 -11.91 3.82
CA LEU A 70 -12.63 -10.95 2.92
C LEU A 70 -11.16 -10.73 3.31
N PRO A 71 -10.30 -10.38 2.33
CA PRO A 71 -8.91 -10.10 2.62
C PRO A 71 -8.80 -8.80 3.44
N LEU A 72 -7.95 -8.83 4.47
CA LEU A 72 -7.51 -7.68 5.22
C LEU A 72 -6.04 -7.40 4.94
N ILE A 73 -5.70 -6.11 4.96
CA ILE A 73 -4.33 -5.62 4.84
C ILE A 73 -4.05 -4.71 6.02
N ALA A 74 -3.18 -5.14 6.93
CA ALA A 74 -2.70 -4.29 8.00
C ALA A 74 -1.32 -3.75 7.63
N ILE A 75 -1.18 -2.43 7.61
CA ILE A 75 0.05 -1.72 7.30
C ILE A 75 0.53 -1.03 8.57
N ALA A 76 1.81 -1.14 8.90
CA ALA A 76 2.48 -0.41 9.96
C ALA A 76 3.75 0.24 9.42
N VAL A 77 3.97 1.51 9.76
CA VAL A 77 5.11 2.31 9.30
C VAL A 77 5.74 3.01 10.49
N ASP A 78 7.03 2.79 10.66
CA ASP A 78 7.86 3.51 11.63
C ASP A 78 9.35 3.36 11.27
N ARG A 79 10.21 4.01 12.05
CA ARG A 79 11.65 3.80 12.00
C ARG A 79 12.00 2.33 12.19
N ARG A 80 13.07 1.91 11.52
CA ARG A 80 13.51 0.50 11.50
C ARG A 80 13.52 -0.17 12.87
N PRO A 81 14.13 0.40 13.94
CA PRO A 81 14.18 -0.28 15.25
C PRO A 81 12.79 -0.55 15.86
N ARG A 82 11.81 0.36 15.65
CA ARG A 82 10.45 0.17 16.16
C ARG A 82 9.71 -0.95 15.43
N ILE A 83 9.83 -1.01 14.11
CA ILE A 83 9.24 -2.10 13.32
C ILE A 83 9.92 -3.42 13.67
N GLU A 84 11.24 -3.48 13.75
CA GLU A 84 11.96 -4.70 14.12
C GLU A 84 11.57 -5.21 15.52
N ALA A 85 11.30 -4.31 16.47
CA ALA A 85 10.88 -4.68 17.82
C ALA A 85 9.51 -5.40 17.85
N VAL A 86 8.59 -5.10 16.94
CA VAL A 86 7.27 -5.74 16.90
C VAL A 86 7.22 -7.02 16.05
N LEU A 87 8.23 -7.27 15.19
CA LEU A 87 8.23 -8.43 14.28
C LEU A 87 8.02 -9.78 14.97
N PRO A 88 8.65 -10.09 16.12
CA PRO A 88 8.43 -11.41 16.77
C PRO A 88 6.98 -11.64 17.15
N GLU A 89 6.28 -10.62 17.68
CA GLU A 89 4.88 -10.72 18.05
C GLU A 89 3.98 -10.76 16.81
N VAL A 90 4.28 -9.97 15.77
CA VAL A 90 3.53 -10.00 14.50
C VAL A 90 3.61 -11.39 13.85
N LEU A 91 4.78 -12.02 13.84
CA LEU A 91 4.95 -13.39 13.32
C LEU A 91 4.15 -14.44 14.10
N GLN A 92 3.96 -14.23 15.39
CA GLN A 92 3.11 -15.10 16.21
C GLN A 92 1.62 -14.87 15.95
N LEU A 93 1.21 -13.62 15.77
CA LEU A 93 -0.18 -13.25 15.50
C LEU A 93 -0.64 -13.61 14.08
N THR A 94 0.29 -13.74 13.13
CA THR A 94 0.02 -14.04 11.71
C THR A 94 0.62 -15.39 11.29
N ASP A 95 0.14 -16.46 11.90
CA ASP A 95 0.55 -17.84 11.60
C ASP A 95 0.07 -18.35 10.22
N SER A 96 -0.83 -17.62 9.59
CA SER A 96 -1.33 -17.87 8.23
C SER A 96 -1.56 -16.54 7.49
N GLY A 97 -0.92 -16.38 6.36
CA GLY A 97 -0.99 -15.16 5.55
C GLY A 97 0.35 -14.80 4.92
N LEU A 98 0.47 -13.54 4.54
CA LEU A 98 1.66 -12.99 3.92
C LEU A 98 2.09 -11.75 4.69
N LEU A 99 3.36 -11.65 5.04
CA LEU A 99 4.00 -10.48 5.61
C LEU A 99 5.06 -9.98 4.65
N THR A 100 5.14 -8.67 4.46
CA THR A 100 6.22 -8.02 3.70
C THR A 100 6.87 -6.93 4.53
N LEU A 101 8.20 -6.78 4.37
CA LEU A 101 8.93 -5.61 4.83
C LEU A 101 9.46 -4.85 3.62
N GLU A 102 9.16 -3.57 3.58
CA GLU A 102 9.53 -2.66 2.50
C GLU A 102 10.30 -1.47 3.09
N ARG A 103 11.31 -0.98 2.34
CA ARG A 103 12.06 0.22 2.74
C ARG A 103 11.33 1.44 2.21
N ALA A 104 11.21 2.47 3.05
CA ALA A 104 10.63 3.74 2.67
C ALA A 104 11.36 4.90 3.37
N ARG A 105 11.09 6.12 2.93
CA ARG A 105 11.46 7.34 3.66
C ARG A 105 10.21 7.90 4.33
N LEU A 106 10.29 8.11 5.64
CA LEU A 106 9.23 8.72 6.43
C LEU A 106 9.48 10.22 6.53
N ILE A 107 8.46 10.99 6.18
CA ILE A 107 8.40 12.43 6.43
C ILE A 107 7.32 12.66 7.46
N SER A 108 7.70 13.17 8.62
CA SER A 108 6.76 13.50 9.69
C SER A 108 7.08 14.87 10.26
N GLY A 109 6.04 15.59 10.67
CA GLY A 109 6.13 16.89 11.29
C GLY A 109 5.34 16.99 12.57
N GLU A 110 5.82 17.85 13.49
CA GLU A 110 5.04 18.32 14.60
C GLU A 110 4.15 19.50 14.16
N ALA A 111 3.17 19.89 14.97
CA ALA A 111 2.23 20.96 14.64
C ALA A 111 2.92 22.23 14.12
N GLY A 112 2.62 22.62 12.88
CA GLY A 112 3.21 23.76 12.19
C GLY A 112 3.67 23.40 10.78
N PRO A 113 3.97 24.39 9.92
CA PRO A 113 4.53 24.13 8.62
C PRO A 113 5.87 23.40 8.80
N VAL A 114 5.87 22.11 8.47
CA VAL A 114 7.09 21.33 8.50
C VAL A 114 7.98 21.82 7.38
N PRO A 115 9.17 22.34 7.66
CA PRO A 115 10.15 22.52 6.62
C PRO A 115 10.46 21.12 6.12
N LEU A 116 9.99 20.81 4.92
CA LEU A 116 10.46 19.63 4.24
C LEU A 116 11.97 19.82 4.10
N PRO A 117 12.76 18.81 4.46
CA PRO A 117 14.21 18.94 4.44
C PRO A 117 14.63 19.43 3.06
N GLY A 118 15.45 20.45 3.01
CA GLY A 118 16.00 20.99 1.76
C GLY A 118 16.90 20.01 1.00
N ASP A 119 17.14 18.83 1.59
CA ASP A 119 17.87 17.71 1.03
C ASP A 119 17.03 16.74 0.18
N LEU A 120 15.69 16.86 0.18
CA LEU A 120 14.82 16.11 -0.73
C LEU A 120 14.48 16.95 -1.97
N GLY A 121 15.50 17.24 -2.76
CA GLY A 121 15.29 17.81 -4.10
C GLY A 121 14.71 16.77 -5.06
N PRO A 122 14.11 17.22 -6.18
CA PRO A 122 13.65 16.31 -7.25
C PRO A 122 14.74 15.36 -7.74
N ALA A 123 16.03 15.76 -7.67
CA ALA A 123 17.19 14.97 -8.07
C ALA A 123 17.50 13.80 -7.11
N ASP A 124 17.04 13.87 -5.85
CA ASP A 124 17.27 12.84 -4.84
C ASP A 124 16.20 11.74 -4.84
N LEU A 125 15.11 11.95 -5.57
CA LEU A 125 14.04 10.99 -5.72
C LEU A 125 14.30 10.06 -6.91
N PRO A 126 13.89 8.78 -6.82
CA PRO A 126 13.95 7.86 -7.95
C PRO A 126 13.10 8.36 -9.12
N GLU A 127 13.38 7.86 -10.33
CA GLU A 127 12.67 8.24 -11.55
C GLU A 127 11.15 8.16 -11.41
N ALA A 128 10.65 7.12 -10.71
CA ALA A 128 9.26 7.04 -10.30
C ALA A 128 9.17 6.79 -8.78
N THR A 129 8.22 7.49 -8.16
CA THR A 129 8.03 7.51 -6.71
C THR A 129 6.57 7.27 -6.36
N LYS A 130 6.34 6.40 -5.39
CA LYS A 130 5.07 6.26 -4.70
C LYS A 130 5.11 7.08 -3.43
N LEU A 131 4.19 8.02 -3.33
CA LEU A 131 3.91 8.82 -2.14
C LEU A 131 2.70 8.24 -1.45
N THR A 132 2.81 7.96 -0.15
CA THR A 132 1.66 7.59 0.67
C THR A 132 1.47 8.62 1.78
N ILE A 133 0.24 9.12 1.92
CA ILE A 133 -0.14 10.17 2.88
C ILE A 133 -1.13 9.54 3.85
N TYR A 134 -0.83 9.61 5.15
CA TYR A 134 -1.70 9.11 6.22
C TYR A 134 -2.47 10.28 6.82
N LEU A 135 -3.78 10.17 6.89
CA LEU A 135 -4.73 11.23 7.27
C LEU A 135 -5.79 10.69 8.22
N GLY A 136 -6.39 11.56 9.02
CA GLY A 136 -7.67 11.29 9.67
C GLY A 136 -8.84 11.53 8.70
N ARG A 137 -9.89 10.71 8.78
CA ARG A 137 -11.09 10.87 7.94
C ARG A 137 -11.76 12.24 8.09
N GLN A 138 -11.74 12.79 9.29
CA GLN A 138 -12.35 14.10 9.59
C GLN A 138 -11.40 15.28 9.39
N GLU A 139 -10.15 15.00 9.09
CA GLU A 139 -9.19 16.05 8.80
C GLU A 139 -9.68 16.91 7.64
N ARG A 140 -9.60 18.23 7.81
CA ARG A 140 -10.09 19.19 6.84
C ARG A 140 -9.05 20.26 6.54
N VAL A 141 -9.07 20.65 5.30
CA VAL A 141 -8.29 21.78 4.76
C VAL A 141 -9.29 22.79 4.18
N TYR A 142 -9.35 24.00 4.74
CA TYR A 142 -10.30 25.04 4.31
C TYR A 142 -11.75 24.53 4.16
N ARG A 143 -12.25 23.75 5.14
CA ARG A 143 -13.59 23.10 5.17
C ARG A 143 -13.80 21.95 4.18
N VAL A 144 -12.86 21.67 3.30
CA VAL A 144 -12.88 20.51 2.40
C VAL A 144 -12.24 19.31 3.12
N PRO A 145 -12.72 18.07 2.93
CA PRO A 145 -12.01 16.89 3.43
C PRO A 145 -10.55 16.87 2.95
N ALA A 146 -9.60 16.61 3.86
CA ALA A 146 -8.17 16.69 3.53
C ALA A 146 -7.78 15.77 2.38
N PHE A 147 -8.33 14.55 2.30
CA PHE A 147 -8.06 13.62 1.20
C PHE A 147 -8.51 14.15 -0.17
N VAL A 148 -9.61 14.92 -0.23
CA VAL A 148 -10.07 15.57 -1.47
C VAL A 148 -9.09 16.67 -1.86
N ALA A 149 -8.75 17.57 -0.91
CA ALA A 149 -7.82 18.67 -1.17
C ALA A 149 -6.44 18.16 -1.61
N VAL A 150 -5.97 17.06 -1.01
CA VAL A 150 -4.72 16.38 -1.39
C VAL A 150 -4.81 15.83 -2.82
N CYS A 151 -5.86 15.07 -3.15
CA CYS A 151 -6.02 14.52 -4.50
C CYS A 151 -6.12 15.62 -5.57
N ASP A 152 -6.84 16.71 -5.26
CA ASP A 152 -6.96 17.88 -6.17
C ASP A 152 -5.61 18.58 -6.37
N LEU A 153 -4.80 18.70 -5.32
CA LEU A 153 -3.44 19.24 -5.41
C LEU A 153 -2.56 18.35 -6.30
N LEU A 154 -2.54 17.04 -6.04
CA LEU A 154 -1.75 16.07 -6.80
C LEU A 154 -2.13 16.08 -8.29
N HIS A 155 -3.42 16.11 -8.59
CA HIS A 155 -3.92 16.20 -9.97
C HIS A 155 -3.47 17.49 -10.68
N ARG A 156 -3.66 18.66 -10.03
CA ARG A 156 -3.21 19.94 -10.59
C ARG A 156 -1.71 20.00 -10.86
N ARG A 157 -0.91 19.22 -10.12
CA ARG A 157 0.56 19.11 -10.29
C ARG A 157 0.97 18.01 -11.27
N GLY A 158 0.00 17.38 -11.94
CA GLY A 158 0.25 16.38 -12.98
C GLY A 158 0.84 15.08 -12.46
N VAL A 159 0.55 14.70 -11.21
CA VAL A 159 0.89 13.39 -10.68
C VAL A 159 0.10 12.32 -11.44
N ASP A 160 0.71 11.19 -11.76
CA ASP A 160 0.14 10.20 -12.70
C ASP A 160 -1.11 9.48 -12.17
N GLY A 161 -1.29 9.43 -10.85
CA GLY A 161 -2.50 8.89 -10.23
C GLY A 161 -2.48 9.01 -8.71
N ALA A 162 -3.66 9.09 -8.11
CA ALA A 162 -3.84 9.05 -6.66
C ALA A 162 -5.12 8.32 -6.29
N THR A 163 -5.08 7.56 -5.19
CA THR A 163 -6.21 6.80 -4.65
C THR A 163 -6.30 7.01 -3.15
N ALA A 164 -7.45 7.50 -2.69
CA ALA A 164 -7.78 7.57 -1.27
C ALA A 164 -8.48 6.28 -0.82
N LEU A 165 -7.91 5.62 0.16
CA LEU A 165 -8.39 4.39 0.78
C LEU A 165 -8.88 4.68 2.20
N LEU A 166 -10.05 4.16 2.56
CA LEU A 166 -10.61 4.27 3.89
C LEU A 166 -10.18 3.07 4.73
N GLY A 167 -9.53 3.32 5.86
CA GLY A 167 -9.25 2.30 6.86
C GLY A 167 -10.51 1.87 7.62
N VAL A 168 -10.47 0.71 8.19
CA VAL A 168 -11.49 0.22 9.14
C VAL A 168 -11.04 0.39 10.59
N ASP A 169 -9.73 0.45 10.81
CA ASP A 169 -9.08 0.72 12.10
C ASP A 169 -7.61 1.14 11.87
N GLY A 170 -6.92 1.68 12.87
CA GLY A 170 -5.50 2.00 12.78
C GLY A 170 -5.01 2.96 13.85
N THR A 171 -3.77 3.40 13.71
CA THR A 171 -3.13 4.43 14.54
C THR A 171 -2.63 5.56 13.65
N ALA A 172 -2.73 6.78 14.13
CA ALA A 172 -2.08 7.93 13.55
C ALA A 172 -1.33 8.68 14.66
N HIS A 173 -0.07 9.06 14.42
CA HIS A 173 0.80 9.71 15.40
C HIS A 173 0.91 8.96 16.76
N GLY A 174 0.81 7.61 16.74
CA GLY A 174 0.89 6.77 17.94
C GLY A 174 -0.43 6.57 18.68
N GLU A 175 -1.50 7.28 18.37
CA GLU A 175 -2.82 7.11 18.96
C GLU A 175 -3.69 6.17 18.14
N ARG A 176 -4.43 5.27 18.82
CA ARG A 176 -5.31 4.32 18.15
C ARG A 176 -6.70 4.90 17.92
N GLU A 177 -7.13 4.91 16.68
CA GLU A 177 -8.43 5.38 16.21
C GLU A 177 -9.26 4.24 15.61
N ARG A 178 -10.35 3.84 16.27
CA ARG A 178 -11.19 2.72 15.84
C ARG A 178 -12.53 3.18 15.27
N ALA A 179 -12.89 2.66 14.08
CA ALA A 179 -14.23 2.80 13.54
C ALA A 179 -15.23 1.96 14.37
N ARG A 180 -16.07 2.60 15.18
CA ARG A 180 -17.17 1.94 15.88
C ARG A 180 -18.45 2.02 15.05
N PHE A 181 -19.19 0.92 14.96
CA PHE A 181 -20.38 0.77 14.10
C PHE A 181 -21.50 1.80 14.39
N PHE A 182 -21.54 2.38 15.59
CA PHE A 182 -22.58 3.32 16.04
C PHE A 182 -22.08 4.66 16.58
N SER A 183 -20.78 4.89 16.65
CA SER A 183 -20.25 6.23 16.93
C SER A 183 -19.95 6.91 15.60
N ARG A 184 -20.18 8.23 15.52
CA ARG A 184 -19.73 9.06 14.39
C ARG A 184 -18.26 8.70 14.17
N ASN A 185 -17.95 8.07 13.00
CA ASN A 185 -16.60 7.61 12.62
C ASN A 185 -15.65 8.80 12.48
N ALA A 186 -15.34 9.44 13.61
CA ALA A 186 -14.69 10.73 13.60
C ALA A 186 -13.28 10.64 13.07
N ASP A 187 -12.48 9.68 13.55
CA ASP A 187 -11.04 9.68 13.36
C ASP A 187 -10.50 8.37 12.81
N VAL A 188 -11.26 7.75 11.89
CA VAL A 188 -10.78 6.56 11.18
C VAL A 188 -9.60 6.97 10.30
N PRO A 189 -8.47 6.25 10.33
CA PRO A 189 -7.34 6.55 9.48
C PRO A 189 -7.69 6.34 8.01
N MET A 190 -7.13 7.21 7.19
CA MET A 190 -7.20 7.14 5.74
C MET A 190 -5.81 7.12 5.15
N MET A 191 -5.69 6.58 3.96
CA MET A 191 -4.45 6.56 3.21
C MET A 191 -4.70 7.09 1.80
N VAL A 192 -3.93 8.09 1.38
CA VAL A 192 -3.88 8.50 -0.03
C VAL A 192 -2.56 7.99 -0.60
N THR A 193 -2.65 7.10 -1.58
CA THR A 193 -1.48 6.61 -2.32
C THR A 193 -1.43 7.30 -3.66
N ALA A 194 -0.31 7.94 -3.99
CA ALA A 194 -0.09 8.60 -5.26
C ALA A 194 1.19 8.07 -5.93
N VAL A 195 1.20 8.07 -7.26
CA VAL A 195 2.34 7.64 -8.07
C VAL A 195 2.64 8.71 -9.10
N GLY A 196 3.92 9.02 -9.26
CA GLY A 196 4.38 9.99 -10.25
C GLY A 196 5.88 9.95 -10.45
N SER A 197 6.39 10.75 -11.38
CA SER A 197 7.84 10.94 -11.50
C SER A 197 8.40 11.57 -10.23
N GLY A 198 9.65 11.24 -9.88
CA GLY A 198 10.32 11.80 -8.72
C GLY A 198 10.30 13.34 -8.72
N ALA A 199 10.49 13.98 -9.88
CA ALA A 199 10.43 15.43 -10.02
C ALA A 199 9.05 16.00 -9.65
N ARG A 200 7.95 15.37 -10.10
CA ARG A 200 6.58 15.81 -9.78
C ARG A 200 6.26 15.62 -8.31
N ILE A 201 6.61 14.47 -7.76
CA ILE A 201 6.43 14.20 -6.33
C ILE A 201 7.27 15.18 -5.49
N GLY A 202 8.54 15.40 -5.83
CA GLY A 202 9.39 16.36 -5.15
C GLY A 202 8.83 17.78 -5.15
N ALA A 203 8.30 18.24 -6.30
CA ALA A 203 7.70 19.55 -6.43
C ALA A 203 6.43 19.74 -5.57
N VAL A 204 5.70 18.67 -5.29
CA VAL A 204 4.44 18.70 -4.53
C VAL A 204 4.66 18.66 -3.01
N LEU A 205 5.77 18.10 -2.53
CA LEU A 205 6.04 17.92 -1.09
C LEU A 205 5.95 19.21 -0.26
N PRO A 206 6.51 20.35 -0.68
CA PRO A 206 6.39 21.63 0.06
C PRO A 206 4.94 22.07 0.22
N GLU A 207 4.14 21.92 -0.84
CA GLU A 207 2.73 22.31 -0.80
C GLU A 207 1.89 21.38 0.08
N LEU A 208 2.20 20.07 0.10
CA LEU A 208 1.58 19.14 1.04
C LEU A 208 1.94 19.47 2.48
N GLY A 209 3.21 19.84 2.75
CA GLY A 209 3.64 20.30 4.07
C GLY A 209 2.92 21.55 4.54
N ALA A 210 2.64 22.50 3.64
CA ALA A 210 1.86 23.69 3.93
C ALA A 210 0.35 23.42 4.06
N LEU A 211 -0.16 22.42 3.31
CA LEU A 211 -1.58 22.06 3.29
C LEU A 211 -2.00 21.30 4.55
N LEU A 212 -1.15 20.41 5.04
CA LEU A 212 -1.42 19.50 6.15
C LEU A 212 -0.77 20.01 7.44
N GLN A 213 -1.55 20.11 8.53
CA GLN A 213 -1.03 20.60 9.80
C GLN A 213 0.01 19.68 10.43
N ARG A 214 -0.17 18.37 10.28
CA ARG A 214 0.73 17.32 10.79
C ARG A 214 0.96 16.27 9.72
N PRO A 215 1.77 16.58 8.67
CA PRO A 215 1.99 15.64 7.59
C PRO A 215 2.69 14.37 8.10
N LEU A 216 2.16 13.23 7.69
CA LEU A 216 2.74 11.91 7.90
C LEU A 216 2.74 11.20 6.55
N LEU A 217 3.92 11.15 5.91
CA LEU A 217 4.08 10.75 4.52
C LEU A 217 5.16 9.68 4.41
N THR A 218 5.02 8.78 3.46
CA THR A 218 6.12 7.88 3.04
C THR A 218 6.40 8.00 1.57
N LEU A 219 7.68 7.88 1.22
CA LEU A 219 8.18 7.83 -0.14
C LEU A 219 8.81 6.48 -0.40
N GLU A 220 8.44 5.84 -1.49
CA GLU A 220 8.93 4.53 -1.90
C GLU A 220 9.32 4.58 -3.38
N ARG A 221 10.42 3.90 -3.72
CA ARG A 221 10.82 3.73 -5.13
C ARG A 221 9.86 2.77 -5.81
N VAL A 222 9.38 3.15 -6.98
CA VAL A 222 8.56 2.29 -7.85
C VAL A 222 9.01 2.43 -9.30
N ARG A 223 8.63 1.50 -10.15
CA ARG A 223 8.70 1.60 -11.59
C ARG A 223 7.29 1.73 -12.15
N ILE A 224 7.03 2.72 -12.99
CA ILE A 224 5.77 2.81 -13.74
C ILE A 224 5.91 1.96 -14.99
N CYS A 225 5.19 0.85 -15.04
CA CYS A 225 5.22 -0.09 -16.16
C CYS A 225 4.21 0.28 -17.24
N LYS A 226 3.02 0.74 -16.84
CA LYS A 226 1.95 1.18 -17.75
C LYS A 226 1.25 2.41 -17.26
N ARG A 227 0.75 3.22 -18.19
CA ARG A 227 -0.12 4.37 -17.93
C ARG A 227 -1.13 4.50 -19.07
N ASP A 228 -2.42 4.53 -18.72
CA ASP A 228 -3.56 4.72 -19.64
C ASP A 228 -3.49 3.79 -20.88
N GLY A 229 -3.20 2.52 -20.63
CA GLY A 229 -3.06 1.50 -21.67
C GLY A 229 -1.69 1.46 -22.37
N GLN A 230 -0.90 2.52 -22.26
CA GLN A 230 0.43 2.57 -22.88
C GLN A 230 1.46 1.81 -22.03
N LEU A 231 2.14 0.85 -22.64
CA LEU A 231 3.31 0.18 -22.06
C LEU A 231 4.48 1.16 -22.08
N LEU A 232 5.03 1.48 -20.91
CA LEU A 232 6.21 2.34 -20.73
C LEU A 232 7.46 1.52 -20.47
N ASP A 233 7.33 0.49 -19.62
CA ASP A 233 8.42 -0.39 -19.24
C ASP A 233 7.87 -1.74 -18.74
N ARG A 234 8.75 -2.69 -18.50
CA ARG A 234 8.39 -3.96 -17.86
C ARG A 234 8.89 -3.99 -16.41
N PRO A 235 8.31 -4.85 -15.54
CA PRO A 235 8.89 -5.09 -14.22
C PRO A 235 10.36 -5.46 -14.33
N ASP A 236 11.17 -5.02 -13.34
CA ASP A 236 12.58 -5.39 -13.29
C ASP A 236 12.74 -6.91 -13.30
N VAL A 237 13.70 -7.37 -14.09
CA VAL A 237 14.19 -8.75 -14.00
C VAL A 237 15.07 -8.84 -12.76
N LEU A 238 14.44 -9.13 -11.61
CA LEU A 238 15.13 -9.24 -10.35
C LEU A 238 15.90 -10.57 -10.28
N PRO A 239 17.13 -10.58 -9.73
CA PRO A 239 17.76 -11.83 -9.32
C PRO A 239 16.91 -12.50 -8.24
N GLY A 240 16.95 -13.83 -8.15
CA GLY A 240 16.21 -14.57 -7.12
C GLY A 240 16.65 -14.23 -5.70
N VAL A 241 17.89 -13.72 -5.54
CA VAL A 241 18.48 -13.31 -4.27
C VAL A 241 19.26 -11.99 -4.44
N ASP A 242 19.39 -11.25 -3.37
CA ASP A 242 20.23 -10.03 -3.33
C ASP A 242 21.73 -10.38 -3.16
N GLU A 243 22.57 -9.35 -3.08
CA GLU A 243 24.03 -9.47 -2.86
C GLU A 243 24.41 -10.15 -1.54
N HIS A 244 23.47 -10.27 -0.60
CA HIS A 244 23.66 -10.96 0.68
C HIS A 244 23.01 -12.36 0.71
N GLY A 245 22.56 -12.88 -0.43
CA GLY A 245 21.91 -14.18 -0.54
C GLY A 245 20.48 -14.23 0.03
N LEU A 246 19.83 -13.08 0.28
CA LEU A 246 18.47 -12.99 0.74
C LEU A 246 17.50 -12.98 -0.47
N ALA A 247 16.43 -13.78 -0.39
CA ALA A 247 15.45 -13.86 -1.46
C ALA A 247 14.78 -12.50 -1.72
N LEU A 248 14.67 -12.13 -3.00
CA LEU A 248 13.95 -10.96 -3.48
C LEU A 248 12.57 -11.37 -4.00
N TRP A 249 11.62 -10.45 -3.86
CA TRP A 249 10.24 -10.62 -4.29
C TRP A 249 9.80 -9.40 -5.08
N GLY A 250 8.84 -9.61 -5.97
CA GLY A 250 8.24 -8.53 -6.73
C GLY A 250 6.82 -8.23 -6.26
N LYS A 251 6.41 -6.98 -6.42
CA LYS A 251 5.03 -6.53 -6.19
C LYS A 251 4.56 -5.72 -7.40
N LEU A 252 3.37 -6.03 -7.90
CA LEU A 252 2.63 -5.21 -8.85
C LEU A 252 1.47 -4.54 -8.13
N MET A 253 1.28 -3.25 -8.43
CA MET A 253 0.07 -2.53 -8.05
C MET A 253 -0.62 -2.06 -9.33
N VAL A 254 -1.88 -2.43 -9.49
CA VAL A 254 -2.69 -2.12 -10.67
C VAL A 254 -3.82 -1.20 -10.23
N TYR A 255 -3.75 0.04 -10.67
CA TYR A 255 -4.73 1.08 -10.38
C TYR A 255 -5.70 1.19 -11.55
N THR A 256 -6.96 0.94 -11.30
CA THR A 256 -8.04 0.96 -12.31
C THR A 256 -9.24 1.71 -11.76
N SER A 257 -10.25 1.93 -12.60
CA SER A 257 -11.56 2.39 -12.16
C SER A 257 -12.50 1.20 -11.98
N GLU A 258 -13.38 1.24 -10.99
CA GLU A 258 -14.45 0.24 -10.82
C GLU A 258 -15.40 0.21 -12.04
N ALA A 259 -15.50 1.34 -12.76
CA ALA A 259 -16.29 1.44 -14.00
C ALA A 259 -15.60 0.80 -15.21
N ALA A 260 -14.26 0.65 -15.19
CA ALA A 260 -13.53 0.03 -16.29
C ALA A 260 -13.93 -1.45 -16.46
N ARG A 261 -14.20 -1.84 -17.70
CA ARG A 261 -14.70 -3.17 -18.06
C ARG A 261 -13.74 -3.90 -18.97
N HIS A 262 -13.69 -5.23 -18.79
CA HIS A 262 -13.09 -6.16 -19.72
C HIS A 262 -14.08 -7.32 -19.94
N ASP A 263 -14.51 -7.55 -21.17
CA ASP A 263 -15.55 -8.54 -21.51
C ASP A 263 -16.82 -8.41 -20.63
N GLY A 264 -17.30 -7.18 -20.43
CA GLY A 264 -18.53 -6.89 -19.68
C GLY A 264 -18.41 -6.98 -18.15
N GLN A 265 -17.31 -7.47 -17.60
CA GLN A 265 -17.07 -7.53 -16.14
C GLN A 265 -16.10 -6.42 -15.67
N PRO A 266 -16.16 -5.98 -14.41
CA PRO A 266 -15.18 -5.05 -13.87
C PRO A 266 -13.75 -5.56 -14.05
N ILE A 267 -12.86 -4.69 -14.56
CA ILE A 267 -11.49 -5.08 -14.94
C ILE A 267 -10.69 -5.65 -13.76
N HIS A 268 -10.82 -5.08 -12.56
CA HIS A 268 -10.14 -5.59 -11.37
C HIS A 268 -10.54 -7.03 -11.03
N ARG A 269 -11.82 -7.42 -11.28
CA ARG A 269 -12.30 -8.80 -11.11
C ARG A 269 -11.75 -9.73 -12.17
N ALA A 270 -11.70 -9.27 -13.44
CA ALA A 270 -11.08 -10.01 -14.51
C ALA A 270 -9.62 -10.32 -14.18
N ILE A 271 -8.87 -9.33 -13.68
CA ILE A 271 -7.47 -9.47 -13.26
C ILE A 271 -7.36 -10.54 -12.15
N VAL A 272 -8.07 -10.41 -11.04
CA VAL A 272 -7.98 -11.36 -9.91
C VAL A 272 -8.32 -12.80 -10.35
N ARG A 273 -9.39 -12.97 -11.14
CA ARG A 273 -9.79 -14.30 -11.63
C ARG A 273 -8.79 -14.91 -12.59
N ARG A 274 -8.22 -14.11 -13.49
CA ARG A 274 -7.21 -14.56 -14.44
C ARG A 274 -5.92 -14.95 -13.72
N LEU A 275 -5.43 -14.09 -12.81
CA LEU A 275 -4.24 -14.32 -12.00
C LEU A 275 -4.36 -15.57 -11.10
N ARG A 276 -5.55 -15.83 -10.54
CA ARG A 276 -5.76 -17.06 -9.76
C ARG A 276 -5.49 -18.34 -10.56
N ARG A 277 -5.77 -18.32 -11.87
CA ARG A 277 -5.54 -19.48 -12.76
C ARG A 277 -4.08 -19.69 -13.13
N THR A 278 -3.22 -18.70 -12.93
CA THR A 278 -1.78 -18.80 -13.26
C THR A 278 -0.95 -19.39 -12.11
N GLY A 279 -1.56 -19.75 -10.98
CA GLY A 279 -0.87 -20.37 -9.85
C GLY A 279 -0.09 -19.39 -8.98
N LEU A 280 -0.39 -18.07 -9.08
CA LEU A 280 0.17 -17.06 -8.18
C LEU A 280 -0.20 -17.31 -6.73
N SER A 281 0.66 -16.85 -5.81
CA SER A 281 0.49 -17.03 -4.37
C SER A 281 -0.68 -16.22 -3.80
N GLY A 282 -1.05 -15.10 -4.44
CA GLY A 282 -2.18 -14.29 -4.04
C GLY A 282 -2.34 -12.99 -4.82
N ALA A 283 -3.54 -12.46 -4.78
CA ALA A 283 -3.89 -11.12 -5.24
C ALA A 283 -4.99 -10.56 -4.35
N THR A 284 -4.96 -9.25 -4.09
CA THR A 284 -5.96 -8.56 -3.28
C THR A 284 -6.36 -7.26 -3.95
N THR A 285 -7.66 -7.04 -4.12
CA THR A 285 -8.20 -5.78 -4.62
C THR A 285 -8.83 -4.99 -3.49
N GLN A 286 -8.52 -3.70 -3.44
CA GLN A 286 -9.10 -2.71 -2.56
C GLN A 286 -9.90 -1.69 -3.37
N ARG A 287 -10.98 -1.19 -2.80
CA ARG A 287 -11.77 -0.09 -3.37
C ARG A 287 -11.36 1.22 -2.72
N GLY A 288 -11.00 2.21 -3.54
CA GLY A 288 -10.86 3.59 -3.10
C GLY A 288 -12.21 4.27 -2.89
N ILE A 289 -12.18 5.41 -2.22
CA ILE A 289 -13.37 6.27 -2.04
C ILE A 289 -13.29 7.55 -2.86
N TRP A 290 -12.08 7.94 -3.26
CA TRP A 290 -11.77 9.13 -4.06
C TRP A 290 -10.45 8.94 -4.79
N GLY A 291 -10.26 9.60 -5.93
CA GLY A 291 -8.98 9.58 -6.62
C GLY A 291 -9.09 9.79 -8.12
N PHE A 292 -7.96 9.61 -8.81
CA PHE A 292 -7.83 9.75 -10.26
C PHE A 292 -6.67 8.89 -10.76
N HIS A 293 -6.64 8.67 -12.07
CA HIS A 293 -5.48 8.15 -12.80
C HIS A 293 -5.42 8.82 -14.17
N GLY A 294 -4.22 9.07 -14.67
CA GLY A 294 -4.01 9.82 -15.90
C GLY A 294 -4.59 11.23 -15.83
N ASP A 295 -5.11 11.74 -16.94
CA ASP A 295 -5.67 13.07 -17.07
C ASP A 295 -7.12 13.19 -16.57
N HIS A 296 -7.72 12.11 -16.05
CA HIS A 296 -9.08 12.17 -15.51
C HIS A 296 -9.14 12.98 -14.23
N ALA A 297 -10.12 13.89 -14.15
CA ALA A 297 -10.34 14.69 -12.95
C ALA A 297 -10.61 13.79 -11.73
N PRO A 298 -10.16 14.18 -10.53
CA PRO A 298 -10.46 13.45 -9.30
C PRO A 298 -11.95 13.25 -9.10
N HIS A 299 -12.36 12.03 -8.82
CA HIS A 299 -13.75 11.67 -8.64
C HIS A 299 -13.90 10.63 -7.53
N GLY A 300 -15.12 10.51 -7.00
CA GLY A 300 -15.41 9.59 -5.91
C GLY A 300 -16.86 9.19 -5.85
N ASP A 301 -17.23 8.50 -4.77
CA ASP A 301 -18.57 8.00 -4.52
C ASP A 301 -19.52 9.19 -4.25
N ARG A 302 -20.29 9.60 -5.26
CA ARG A 302 -21.39 10.57 -5.11
C ARG A 302 -22.69 9.81 -4.93
N LEU A 303 -23.43 10.09 -3.85
CA LEU A 303 -24.67 9.44 -3.46
C LEU A 303 -25.80 9.44 -4.53
N LEU A 304 -25.63 10.17 -5.63
CA LEU A 304 -26.65 10.38 -6.67
C LEU A 304 -26.23 9.93 -8.08
N GLN A 305 -25.08 9.29 -8.26
CA GLN A 305 -24.66 8.79 -9.58
C GLN A 305 -24.88 7.28 -9.69
N LEU A 306 -25.62 6.85 -10.73
CA LEU A 306 -25.89 5.43 -11.06
C LEU A 306 -24.64 4.62 -11.46
N GLY A 307 -23.47 5.25 -11.69
CA GLY A 307 -22.20 4.63 -12.00
C GLY A 307 -21.16 5.01 -10.96
N ARG A 308 -20.64 4.03 -10.20
CA ARG A 308 -19.54 4.26 -9.27
C ARG A 308 -18.23 4.30 -10.05
N HIS A 309 -17.63 5.50 -10.13
CA HIS A 309 -16.31 5.71 -10.76
C HIS A 309 -15.20 5.78 -9.69
N VAL A 310 -15.25 4.92 -8.68
CA VAL A 310 -14.22 4.92 -7.65
C VAL A 310 -12.99 4.14 -8.10
N PRO A 311 -11.77 4.54 -7.66
CA PRO A 311 -10.56 3.79 -7.95
C PRO A 311 -10.59 2.39 -7.32
N ALA A 312 -9.98 1.43 -8.00
CA ALA A 312 -9.70 0.09 -7.49
C ALA A 312 -8.20 -0.19 -7.62
N VAL A 313 -7.60 -0.73 -6.56
CA VAL A 313 -6.18 -1.08 -6.52
C VAL A 313 -6.04 -2.57 -6.32
N THR A 314 -5.46 -3.26 -7.28
CA THR A 314 -5.14 -4.69 -7.18
C THR A 314 -3.65 -4.86 -6.89
N ILE A 315 -3.34 -5.58 -5.82
CA ILE A 315 -1.98 -5.86 -5.34
C ILE A 315 -1.65 -7.32 -5.60
N VAL A 316 -0.50 -7.58 -6.21
CA VAL A 316 0.03 -8.92 -6.50
C VAL A 316 1.45 -9.00 -5.97
N ILE A 317 1.78 -10.04 -5.22
CA ILE A 317 3.13 -10.23 -4.65
C ILE A 317 3.54 -11.70 -4.86
N ASP A 318 4.69 -11.92 -5.48
CA ASP A 318 5.25 -13.26 -5.68
C ASP A 318 6.76 -13.20 -6.02
N SER A 319 7.34 -14.35 -6.38
CA SER A 319 8.72 -14.42 -6.88
C SER A 319 8.86 -13.63 -8.20
N PRO A 320 10.08 -13.17 -8.55
CA PRO A 320 10.32 -12.37 -9.75
C PRO A 320 9.75 -12.98 -11.02
N GLU A 321 9.95 -14.29 -11.23
CA GLU A 321 9.47 -14.99 -12.43
C GLU A 321 7.94 -15.00 -12.51
N ARG A 322 7.26 -15.18 -11.37
CA ARG A 322 5.80 -15.17 -11.31
C ARG A 322 5.23 -13.76 -11.47
N ILE A 323 5.94 -12.75 -11.01
CA ILE A 323 5.58 -11.34 -11.24
C ILE A 323 5.68 -10.99 -12.72
N ALA A 324 6.71 -11.46 -13.44
CA ALA A 324 6.83 -11.26 -14.87
C ALA A 324 5.64 -11.91 -15.62
N ALA A 325 5.29 -13.15 -15.28
CA ALA A 325 4.13 -13.83 -15.87
C ALA A 325 2.79 -13.15 -15.50
N ALA A 326 2.67 -12.65 -14.27
CA ALA A 326 1.51 -11.88 -13.84
C ALA A 326 1.36 -10.58 -14.63
N PHE A 327 2.50 -9.92 -14.91
CA PHE A 327 2.50 -8.68 -15.69
C PHE A 327 1.97 -8.90 -17.10
N ASP A 328 2.33 -9.99 -17.77
CA ASP A 328 1.80 -10.31 -19.11
C ASP A 328 0.27 -10.42 -19.12
N VAL A 329 -0.31 -11.05 -18.09
CA VAL A 329 -1.76 -11.14 -17.92
C VAL A 329 -2.38 -9.76 -17.65
N ILE A 330 -1.74 -8.96 -16.80
CA ILE A 330 -2.22 -7.60 -16.47
C ILE A 330 -2.11 -6.70 -17.68
N ASP A 331 -1.03 -6.78 -18.45
CA ASP A 331 -0.82 -5.99 -19.66
C ASP A 331 -1.91 -6.26 -20.71
N GLU A 332 -2.27 -7.52 -20.91
CA GLU A 332 -3.38 -7.91 -21.79
C GLU A 332 -4.71 -7.28 -21.33
N LEU A 333 -5.01 -7.34 -20.04
CA LEU A 333 -6.29 -6.88 -19.49
C LEU A 333 -6.39 -5.34 -19.37
N THR A 334 -5.24 -4.64 -19.30
CA THR A 334 -5.18 -3.18 -19.11
C THR A 334 -4.79 -2.41 -20.37
N ARG A 335 -5.19 -2.90 -21.57
CA ARG A 335 -4.80 -2.30 -22.86
C ARG A 335 -5.29 -0.87 -23.06
N GLU A 336 -6.40 -0.50 -22.45
CA GLU A 336 -7.05 0.80 -22.64
C GLU A 336 -7.05 1.66 -21.39
N HIS A 337 -6.80 1.07 -20.23
CA HIS A 337 -7.00 1.75 -18.95
C HIS A 337 -5.97 1.31 -17.90
N GLY A 338 -5.75 2.17 -16.94
CA GLY A 338 -5.05 1.87 -15.70
C GLY A 338 -3.61 2.31 -15.67
N LEU A 339 -3.12 2.39 -14.44
CA LEU A 339 -1.72 2.62 -14.10
C LEU A 339 -1.19 1.34 -13.46
N VAL A 340 -0.04 0.85 -13.91
CA VAL A 340 0.60 -0.35 -13.35
C VAL A 340 1.98 0.02 -12.87
N THR A 341 2.27 -0.29 -11.61
CA THR A 341 3.60 -0.13 -11.02
C THR A 341 4.20 -1.44 -10.58
N SER A 342 5.52 -1.52 -10.63
CA SER A 342 6.33 -2.62 -10.10
C SER A 342 7.23 -2.13 -8.98
N GLU A 343 7.37 -2.95 -7.94
CA GLU A 343 8.18 -2.68 -6.75
C GLU A 343 8.97 -3.93 -6.35
N THR A 344 10.20 -3.72 -5.84
CA THR A 344 11.00 -4.79 -5.24
C THR A 344 10.66 -4.91 -3.76
N ILE A 345 10.34 -6.13 -3.31
CA ILE A 345 10.13 -6.45 -1.89
C ILE A 345 11.37 -7.16 -1.35
N PRO A 346 12.13 -6.52 -0.45
CA PRO A 346 13.39 -7.08 0.07
C PRO A 346 13.20 -8.20 1.08
N ALA A 347 12.03 -8.31 1.72
CA ALA A 347 11.76 -9.41 2.65
C ALA A 347 10.28 -9.76 2.67
N LEU A 348 10.00 -11.07 2.65
CA LEU A 348 8.66 -11.63 2.63
C LEU A 348 8.62 -12.92 3.45
N HIS A 349 7.58 -13.06 4.28
CA HIS A 349 7.25 -14.30 4.98
C HIS A 349 5.82 -14.70 4.63
N ALA A 350 5.68 -15.90 4.08
CA ALA A 350 4.39 -16.48 3.77
C ALA A 350 4.20 -17.75 4.61
N ALA A 351 3.03 -17.88 5.25
CA ALA A 351 2.68 -19.06 6.04
C ALA A 351 1.29 -19.57 5.64
N SER A 352 1.15 -20.90 5.51
CA SER A 352 -0.15 -21.54 5.28
C SER A 352 -0.09 -23.03 5.60
N GLY A 353 -0.98 -23.50 6.50
CA GLY A 353 -1.11 -24.92 6.82
C GLY A 353 0.19 -25.56 7.31
N GLY A 354 0.97 -24.86 8.13
CA GLY A 354 2.25 -25.32 8.65
C GLY A 354 3.44 -25.17 7.69
N ARG A 355 3.21 -24.80 6.43
CA ARG A 355 4.28 -24.50 5.47
C ARG A 355 4.67 -23.03 5.56
N ARG A 356 5.99 -22.78 5.55
CA ARG A 356 6.55 -21.43 5.57
C ARG A 356 7.45 -21.21 4.36
N ARG A 357 7.46 -19.98 3.81
CA ARG A 357 8.29 -19.56 2.69
C ARG A 357 8.86 -18.18 2.97
N GLY A 358 10.13 -17.95 2.65
CA GLY A 358 10.81 -16.66 2.85
C GLY A 358 11.16 -16.40 4.33
N GLY A 359 11.46 -15.13 4.61
CA GLY A 359 11.79 -14.62 5.95
C GLY A 359 11.80 -13.11 5.98
N LEU A 360 11.73 -12.53 7.19
CA LEU A 360 11.73 -11.07 7.38
C LEU A 360 13.11 -10.51 7.75
N ARG A 361 14.19 -11.10 7.19
CA ARG A 361 15.54 -10.55 7.32
C ARG A 361 15.78 -9.54 6.20
N LEU A 362 16.34 -8.40 6.57
CA LEU A 362 16.80 -7.37 5.64
C LEU A 362 18.33 -7.30 5.68
N ALA A 363 18.94 -7.11 4.53
CA ALA A 363 20.35 -6.74 4.47
C ALA A 363 20.61 -5.45 5.27
N GLY A 364 21.74 -5.38 5.97
CA GLY A 364 22.15 -4.15 6.66
C GLY A 364 22.31 -3.02 5.63
N HIS A 365 21.85 -1.82 5.96
CA HIS A 365 22.23 -0.64 5.20
C HIS A 365 23.71 -0.35 5.48
N HIS A 366 24.58 -0.66 4.56
CA HIS A 366 25.82 0.10 4.41
C HIS A 366 25.45 1.40 3.71
N LEU A 367 25.19 2.46 4.47
CA LEU A 367 25.35 3.81 3.97
C LEU A 367 26.80 3.85 3.50
N GLY A 368 27.01 3.84 2.17
CA GLY A 368 28.32 4.03 1.60
C GLY A 368 28.85 5.38 2.04
N GLY A 369 29.59 5.37 3.14
CA GLY A 369 30.50 6.45 3.46
C GLY A 369 31.46 6.52 2.26
N ARG A 370 31.38 7.58 1.47
CA ARG A 370 32.49 7.97 0.58
C ARG A 370 33.68 8.11 1.47
N GLY A 371 34.54 7.07 1.49
CA GLY A 371 35.83 7.15 2.08
C GLY A 371 36.55 8.29 1.41
N ALA A 372 36.81 9.35 2.17
CA ALA A 372 37.81 10.34 1.82
C ALA A 372 39.13 9.59 1.67
N GLY A 373 39.53 9.35 0.43
CA GLY A 373 40.87 8.92 0.10
C GLY A 373 41.84 10.01 0.54
N GLY A 374 42.38 9.81 1.73
CA GLY A 374 43.59 10.54 2.16
C GLY A 374 44.75 10.05 1.33
N GLY A 375 45.32 10.91 0.47
CA GLY A 375 46.59 10.69 -0.14
C GLY A 375 47.71 10.76 0.91
N ALA A 376 48.65 9.92 0.74
CA ALA A 376 50.08 10.15 1.10
C ALA A 376 50.90 9.50 0.01
#